data_2d8b3c8a7f629d33de0d2800f0f9a640
#
_entry.id   2d8b3c8a7f629d33de0d2800f0f9a640
#
_cell.length_a   1.000
_cell.length_b   1.000
_cell.length_c   1.000
_cell.angle_alpha   90.00
_cell.angle_beta   90.00
_cell.angle_gamma   90.00
#
_symmetry.space_group_name_H-M   'P 1'
#
loop_
_entity.id
_entity.type
_entity.pdbx_description
1 polymer ?
#
loop_
_entity_poly.entity_id
_entity_poly.type
_entity_poly.pdbx_seq_one_letter_code
_entity_poly.pdbx_strand_id
1 'polypeptide(L)'
;TALIVVLTGELCLVADLGRPEAFFFLFLYPTSSLVSIGAFALTLLTVFLVISLADTIFVLPKWARVVSFAAKAIGLPIAVIVMVYTGLLLQSVISVEVWQSAWLPVLFAASALSCGCAVVMLAACTCEDVRVTRIMARLLAWIDIAFILVEIVSIVALLAFGKGSASMAVMRLFEGDLSTTFWAGFVACGLAIPLAAEAVSLARKREIPF
;
A
#
# COMPACT_ATOMS: atom_id res chain seq x y z
N THR A 1 10.24 -6.92 8.61
CA THR A 1 8.98 -6.16 8.70
C THR A 1 8.07 -6.46 7.51
N ALA A 2 8.52 -6.28 6.23
CA ALA A 2 7.68 -6.47 5.04
C ALA A 2 7.01 -7.86 4.97
N LEU A 3 7.76 -8.94 5.22
CA LEU A 3 7.21 -10.30 5.21
C LEU A 3 6.09 -10.48 6.24
N ILE A 4 6.24 -9.93 7.45
CA ILE A 4 5.22 -10.02 8.49
C ILE A 4 3.94 -9.31 8.05
N VAL A 5 4.07 -8.11 7.48
CA VAL A 5 2.92 -7.33 6.99
C VAL A 5 2.18 -8.06 5.88
N VAL A 6 2.91 -8.63 4.90
CA VAL A 6 2.30 -9.39 3.80
C VAL A 6 1.60 -10.64 4.31
N LEU A 7 2.25 -11.44 5.16
CA LEU A 7 1.64 -12.64 5.74
C LEU A 7 0.39 -12.30 6.57
N THR A 8 0.42 -11.21 7.35
CA THR A 8 -0.76 -10.77 8.11
C THR A 8 -1.89 -10.37 7.16
N GLY A 9 -1.57 -9.65 6.08
CA GLY A 9 -2.54 -9.28 5.05
C GLY A 9 -3.15 -10.52 4.35
N GLU A 10 -2.33 -11.51 4.00
CA GLU A 10 -2.80 -12.77 3.42
C GLU A 10 -3.72 -13.54 4.37
N LEU A 11 -3.36 -13.61 5.66
CA LEU A 11 -4.21 -14.25 6.68
C LEU A 11 -5.56 -13.52 6.83
N CYS A 12 -5.56 -12.19 6.82
CA CYS A 12 -6.80 -11.40 6.85
C CYS A 12 -7.66 -11.66 5.62
N LEU A 13 -7.06 -11.74 4.42
CA LEU A 13 -7.77 -12.06 3.18
C LEU A 13 -8.39 -13.46 3.21
N VAL A 14 -7.65 -14.45 3.72
CA VAL A 14 -8.18 -15.81 3.87
C VAL A 14 -9.30 -15.88 4.89
N ALA A 15 -9.18 -15.13 6.01
CA ALA A 15 -10.21 -15.07 7.04
C ALA A 15 -11.50 -14.39 6.53
N ASP A 16 -11.38 -13.42 5.64
CA ASP A 16 -12.52 -12.72 5.02
C ASP A 16 -13.18 -13.54 3.89
N LEU A 17 -12.55 -14.62 3.46
CA LEU A 17 -13.17 -15.55 2.52
C LEU A 17 -14.35 -16.26 3.22
N GLY A 18 -15.56 -16.08 2.74
CA GLY A 18 -16.75 -16.67 3.33
C GLY A 18 -16.68 -18.19 3.56
N ARG A 19 -15.72 -18.87 2.91
CA ARG A 19 -15.34 -20.28 3.13
C ARG A 19 -13.82 -20.43 3.08
N PRO A 20 -13.10 -20.21 4.18
CA PRO A 20 -11.64 -20.29 4.22
C PRO A 20 -11.10 -21.67 3.84
N GLU A 21 -11.87 -22.75 4.05
CA GLU A 21 -11.53 -24.11 3.64
C GLU A 21 -11.44 -24.25 2.11
N ALA A 22 -12.13 -23.41 1.35
CA ALA A 22 -12.11 -23.41 -0.10
C ALA A 22 -10.91 -22.63 -0.71
N PHE A 23 -10.05 -22.04 0.11
CA PHE A 23 -8.89 -21.28 -0.33
C PHE A 23 -7.98 -22.08 -1.28
N PHE A 24 -7.79 -23.38 -1.03
CA PHE A 24 -6.97 -24.26 -1.88
C PHE A 24 -7.49 -24.40 -3.31
N PHE A 25 -8.80 -24.23 -3.54
CA PHE A 25 -9.38 -24.31 -4.87
C PHE A 25 -8.94 -23.16 -5.78
N LEU A 26 -8.54 -22.01 -5.22
CA LEU A 26 -7.97 -20.89 -6.00
C LEU A 26 -6.66 -21.29 -6.71
N PHE A 27 -5.91 -22.21 -6.14
CA PHE A 27 -4.65 -22.72 -6.70
C PHE A 27 -4.87 -23.93 -7.61
N LEU A 28 -5.85 -24.77 -7.30
CA LEU A 28 -6.13 -25.99 -8.06
C LEU A 28 -6.88 -25.70 -9.37
N TYR A 29 -7.74 -24.67 -9.37
CA TYR A 29 -8.52 -24.26 -10.53
C TYR A 29 -8.24 -22.78 -10.86
N PRO A 30 -7.07 -22.50 -11.48
CA PRO A 30 -6.74 -21.12 -11.83
C PRO A 30 -7.74 -20.59 -12.85
N THR A 31 -8.44 -19.55 -12.47
CA THR A 31 -9.37 -18.82 -13.32
C THR A 31 -8.78 -17.48 -13.71
N SER A 32 -9.21 -16.89 -14.82
CA SER A 32 -8.83 -15.53 -15.22
C SER A 32 -9.50 -14.45 -14.34
N SER A 33 -10.03 -14.81 -13.18
CA SER A 33 -10.62 -13.86 -12.23
C SER A 33 -9.54 -13.02 -11.56
N LEU A 34 -9.85 -11.76 -11.26
CA LEU A 34 -8.95 -10.86 -10.52
C LEU A 34 -8.53 -11.47 -9.19
N VAL A 35 -9.44 -12.16 -8.49
CA VAL A 35 -9.14 -12.83 -7.22
C VAL A 35 -8.05 -13.88 -7.35
N SER A 36 -8.14 -14.72 -8.41
CA SER A 36 -7.13 -15.76 -8.67
C SER A 36 -5.78 -15.14 -9.01
N ILE A 37 -5.75 -14.11 -9.88
CA ILE A 37 -4.52 -13.40 -10.26
C ILE A 37 -3.86 -12.79 -9.02
N GLY A 38 -4.66 -12.17 -8.14
CA GLY A 38 -4.16 -11.58 -6.90
C GLY A 38 -3.59 -12.62 -5.93
N ALA A 39 -4.25 -13.77 -5.76
CA ALA A 39 -3.76 -14.83 -4.90
C ALA A 39 -2.40 -15.37 -5.37
N PHE A 40 -2.21 -15.58 -6.68
CA PHE A 40 -0.92 -15.98 -7.24
C PHE A 40 0.14 -14.88 -7.09
N ALA A 41 -0.21 -13.61 -7.32
CA ALA A 41 0.73 -12.49 -7.18
C ALA A 41 1.20 -12.33 -5.72
N LEU A 42 0.29 -12.41 -4.75
CA LEU A 42 0.61 -12.36 -3.32
C LEU A 42 1.50 -13.51 -2.90
N THR A 43 1.14 -14.75 -3.26
CA THR A 43 1.97 -15.92 -2.94
C THR A 43 3.38 -15.81 -3.53
N LEU A 44 3.49 -15.36 -4.79
CA LEU A 44 4.78 -15.17 -5.44
C LEU A 44 5.60 -14.07 -4.75
N LEU A 45 4.95 -12.97 -4.36
CA LEU A 45 5.58 -11.90 -3.59
C LEU A 45 6.11 -12.42 -2.25
N THR A 46 5.31 -13.23 -1.54
CA THR A 46 5.71 -13.87 -0.26
C THR A 46 6.93 -14.76 -0.44
N VAL A 47 6.97 -15.59 -1.48
CA VAL A 47 8.15 -16.42 -1.79
C VAL A 47 9.39 -15.57 -2.03
N PHE A 48 9.30 -14.47 -2.79
CA PHE A 48 10.43 -13.58 -3.02
C PHE A 48 10.88 -12.84 -1.77
N LEU A 49 9.96 -12.47 -0.89
CA LEU A 49 10.29 -11.88 0.41
C LEU A 49 11.00 -12.87 1.33
N VAL A 50 10.60 -14.14 1.33
CA VAL A 50 11.27 -15.22 2.09
C VAL A 50 12.70 -15.43 1.58
N ILE A 51 12.90 -15.52 0.25
CA ILE A 51 14.23 -15.65 -0.35
C ILE A 51 15.10 -14.42 0.02
N SER A 52 14.52 -13.23 -0.03
CA SER A 52 15.19 -11.97 0.30
C SER A 52 15.59 -11.90 1.78
N LEU A 53 14.75 -12.41 2.66
CA LEU A 53 15.01 -12.51 4.10
C LEU A 53 16.11 -13.52 4.38
N ALA A 54 16.07 -14.68 3.73
CA ALA A 54 17.10 -15.71 3.86
C ALA A 54 18.50 -15.18 3.45
N ASP A 55 18.57 -14.35 2.41
CA ASP A 55 19.81 -13.68 1.98
C ASP A 55 20.36 -12.69 3.03
N THR A 56 19.49 -12.14 3.85
CA THR A 56 19.87 -11.18 4.90
C THR A 56 20.34 -11.88 6.18
N ILE A 57 19.74 -13.04 6.52
CA ILE A 57 20.02 -13.78 7.75
C ILE A 57 21.20 -14.75 7.58
N PHE A 58 21.29 -15.39 6.43
CA PHE A 58 22.28 -16.44 6.17
C PHE A 58 23.37 -15.95 5.20
N VAL A 59 24.62 -16.36 5.45
CA VAL A 59 25.72 -16.15 4.50
C VAL A 59 25.55 -17.17 3.36
N LEU A 60 24.89 -16.75 2.28
CA LEU A 60 24.56 -17.62 1.16
C LEU A 60 25.73 -17.77 0.18
N PRO A 61 25.88 -18.94 -0.46
CA PRO A 61 26.85 -19.17 -1.53
C PRO A 61 26.56 -18.25 -2.73
N LYS A 62 27.58 -18.06 -3.59
CA LYS A 62 27.50 -17.12 -4.72
C LYS A 62 26.28 -17.34 -5.64
N TRP A 63 25.93 -18.59 -5.92
CA TRP A 63 24.76 -18.93 -6.74
C TRP A 63 23.44 -18.52 -6.10
N ALA A 64 23.30 -18.71 -4.78
CA ALA A 64 22.07 -18.33 -4.06
C ALA A 64 21.93 -16.82 -3.93
N ARG A 65 23.03 -16.06 -3.91
CA ARG A 65 23.01 -14.58 -3.97
C ARG A 65 22.50 -14.06 -5.32
N VAL A 66 22.83 -14.76 -6.42
CA VAL A 66 22.27 -14.44 -7.75
C VAL A 66 20.75 -14.66 -7.77
N VAL A 67 20.28 -15.77 -7.18
CA VAL A 67 18.85 -16.07 -7.05
C VAL A 67 18.15 -15.00 -6.21
N SER A 68 18.75 -14.58 -5.10
CA SER A 68 18.19 -13.50 -4.26
C SER A 68 18.13 -12.17 -4.98
N PHE A 69 19.15 -11.82 -5.77
CA PHE A 69 19.13 -10.62 -6.58
C PHE A 69 18.02 -10.67 -7.64
N ALA A 70 17.88 -11.80 -8.33
CA ALA A 70 16.80 -12.01 -9.28
C ALA A 70 15.40 -11.94 -8.61
N ALA A 71 15.26 -12.56 -7.43
CA ALA A 71 14.02 -12.50 -6.65
C ALA A 71 13.65 -11.05 -6.26
N LYS A 72 14.62 -10.23 -5.84
CA LYS A 72 14.40 -8.80 -5.54
C LYS A 72 14.00 -8.00 -6.79
N ALA A 73 14.68 -8.27 -7.93
CA ALA A 73 14.41 -7.59 -9.19
C ALA A 73 13.03 -7.93 -9.76
N ILE A 74 12.60 -9.19 -9.67
CA ILE A 74 11.27 -9.65 -10.13
C ILE A 74 10.19 -9.32 -9.09
N GLY A 75 10.53 -9.37 -7.81
CA GLY A 75 9.61 -9.05 -6.72
C GLY A 75 9.09 -7.60 -6.76
N LEU A 76 9.91 -6.66 -7.24
CA LEU A 76 9.51 -5.26 -7.34
C LEU A 76 8.31 -5.03 -8.28
N PRO A 77 8.31 -5.47 -9.55
CA PRO A 77 7.13 -5.33 -10.40
C PRO A 77 5.92 -6.11 -9.89
N ILE A 78 6.12 -7.26 -9.24
CA ILE A 78 5.02 -8.02 -8.62
C ILE A 78 4.41 -7.24 -7.46
N ALA A 79 5.21 -6.58 -6.64
CA ALA A 79 4.70 -5.69 -5.59
C ALA A 79 3.84 -4.56 -6.16
N VAL A 80 4.25 -3.96 -7.28
CA VAL A 80 3.43 -2.95 -7.98
C VAL A 80 2.11 -3.55 -8.48
N ILE A 81 2.13 -4.75 -9.04
CA ILE A 81 0.90 -5.45 -9.46
C ILE A 81 -0.02 -5.65 -8.26
N VAL A 82 0.49 -6.08 -7.11
CA VAL A 82 -0.30 -6.28 -5.88
C VAL A 82 -0.90 -4.96 -5.38
N MET A 83 -0.17 -3.84 -5.43
CA MET A 83 -0.70 -2.53 -5.05
C MET A 83 -1.88 -2.08 -5.93
N VAL A 84 -1.77 -2.26 -7.24
CA VAL A 84 -2.81 -1.86 -8.20
C VAL A 84 -3.99 -2.84 -8.19
N TYR A 85 -3.69 -4.12 -8.02
CA TYR A 85 -4.68 -5.21 -8.02
C TYR A 85 -5.80 -4.99 -6.99
N THR A 86 -5.49 -4.52 -5.79
CA THR A 86 -6.49 -4.28 -4.74
C THR A 86 -7.53 -3.25 -5.19
N GLY A 87 -7.09 -2.17 -5.82
CA GLY A 87 -7.99 -1.17 -6.39
C GLY A 87 -8.81 -1.69 -7.57
N LEU A 88 -8.20 -2.51 -8.44
CA LEU A 88 -8.90 -3.15 -9.56
C LEU A 88 -9.95 -4.17 -9.08
N LEU A 89 -9.65 -4.90 -8.00
CA LEU A 89 -10.59 -5.83 -7.40
C LEU A 89 -11.84 -5.10 -6.90
N LEU A 90 -11.67 -3.99 -6.16
CA LEU A 90 -12.80 -3.18 -5.72
C LEU A 90 -13.55 -2.57 -6.91
N GLN A 91 -12.84 -2.09 -7.93
CA GLN A 91 -13.45 -1.54 -9.14
C GLN A 91 -14.32 -2.58 -9.89
N SER A 92 -14.01 -3.86 -9.80
CA SER A 92 -14.77 -4.93 -10.42
C SER A 92 -16.13 -5.23 -9.75
N VAL A 93 -16.37 -4.66 -8.56
CA VAL A 93 -17.63 -4.84 -7.82
C VAL A 93 -18.70 -3.91 -8.39
N ILE A 94 -19.53 -4.47 -9.28
CA ILE A 94 -20.57 -3.73 -10.03
C ILE A 94 -21.66 -3.16 -9.13
N SER A 95 -21.90 -3.76 -7.96
CA SER A 95 -22.96 -3.36 -7.03
C SER A 95 -22.71 -1.97 -6.37
N VAL A 96 -21.50 -1.45 -6.42
CA VAL A 96 -21.14 -0.17 -5.81
C VAL A 96 -20.60 0.77 -6.89
N GLU A 97 -21.45 1.66 -7.39
CA GLU A 97 -21.10 2.59 -8.49
C GLU A 97 -19.91 3.50 -8.19
N VAL A 98 -19.72 3.90 -6.92
CA VAL A 98 -18.58 4.73 -6.49
C VAL A 98 -17.24 4.03 -6.75
N TRP A 99 -17.21 2.69 -6.65
CA TRP A 99 -15.99 1.91 -6.83
C TRP A 99 -15.62 1.70 -8.31
N GLN A 100 -16.54 1.90 -9.24
CA GLN A 100 -16.30 1.74 -10.68
C GLN A 100 -15.42 2.86 -11.29
N SER A 101 -14.83 3.70 -10.47
CA SER A 101 -13.97 4.78 -10.92
C SER A 101 -12.54 4.31 -11.19
N ALA A 102 -11.97 4.74 -12.32
CA ALA A 102 -10.57 4.48 -12.65
C ALA A 102 -9.57 5.13 -11.65
N TRP A 103 -10.03 6.07 -10.83
CA TRP A 103 -9.22 6.72 -9.79
C TRP A 103 -9.00 5.83 -8.57
N LEU A 104 -9.81 4.79 -8.37
CA LEU A 104 -9.71 3.90 -7.22
C LEU A 104 -8.38 3.11 -7.20
N PRO A 105 -7.94 2.45 -8.29
CA PRO A 105 -6.63 1.81 -8.33
C PRO A 105 -5.46 2.77 -8.10
N VAL A 106 -5.57 4.01 -8.60
CA VAL A 106 -4.54 5.04 -8.39
C VAL A 106 -4.47 5.42 -6.92
N LEU A 107 -5.61 5.62 -6.27
CA LEU A 107 -5.71 5.92 -4.84
C LEU A 107 -5.05 4.82 -4.00
N PHE A 108 -5.38 3.54 -4.26
CA PHE A 108 -4.81 2.41 -3.52
C PHE A 108 -3.30 2.27 -3.73
N ALA A 109 -2.81 2.47 -4.96
CA ALA A 109 -1.39 2.42 -5.23
C ALA A 109 -0.63 3.56 -4.55
N ALA A 110 -1.14 4.79 -4.58
CA ALA A 110 -0.54 5.94 -3.91
C ALA A 110 -0.50 5.73 -2.38
N SER A 111 -1.61 5.29 -1.78
CA SER A 111 -1.71 4.99 -0.35
C SER A 111 -0.74 3.88 0.09
N ALA A 112 -0.61 2.82 -0.69
CA ALA A 112 0.35 1.75 -0.41
C ALA A 112 1.80 2.26 -0.44
N LEU A 113 2.13 3.15 -1.38
CA LEU A 113 3.47 3.74 -1.47
C LEU A 113 3.74 4.72 -0.33
N SER A 114 2.77 5.55 0.05
CA SER A 114 2.85 6.44 1.21
C SER A 114 3.07 5.66 2.50
N CYS A 115 2.26 4.64 2.77
CA CYS A 115 2.47 3.73 3.91
C CYS A 115 3.85 3.07 3.88
N GLY A 116 4.32 2.68 2.70
CA GLY A 116 5.67 2.13 2.50
C GLY A 116 6.77 3.11 2.89
N CYS A 117 6.65 4.37 2.50
CA CYS A 117 7.57 5.44 2.89
C CYS A 117 7.61 5.63 4.41
N ALA A 118 6.43 5.66 5.06
CA ALA A 118 6.32 5.78 6.51
C ALA A 118 7.00 4.62 7.25
N VAL A 119 6.80 3.38 6.80
CA VAL A 119 7.46 2.19 7.38
C VAL A 119 8.97 2.24 7.21
N VAL A 120 9.47 2.67 6.04
CA VAL A 120 10.92 2.81 5.80
C VAL A 120 11.51 3.95 6.66
N MET A 121 10.80 5.07 6.81
CA MET A 121 11.23 6.15 7.72
C MET A 121 11.28 5.68 9.17
N LEU A 122 10.29 4.92 9.62
CA LEU A 122 10.27 4.35 10.97
C LEU A 122 11.43 3.37 11.18
N ALA A 123 11.69 2.51 10.20
CA ALA A 123 12.83 1.60 10.25
C ALA A 123 14.18 2.34 10.23
N ALA A 124 14.29 3.44 9.49
CA ALA A 124 15.48 4.25 9.45
C ALA A 124 15.79 4.92 10.81
N CYS A 125 14.78 5.20 11.63
CA CYS A 125 14.98 5.73 12.98
C CYS A 125 15.72 4.76 13.93
N THR A 126 15.75 3.48 13.62
CA THR A 126 16.48 2.45 14.39
C THR A 126 17.94 2.27 13.94
N CYS A 127 18.36 2.94 12.87
CA CYS A 127 19.75 2.88 12.37
C CYS A 127 20.65 3.83 13.15
N GLU A 128 21.86 3.39 13.46
CA GLU A 128 22.85 4.16 14.23
C GLU A 128 23.48 5.33 13.44
N ASP A 129 23.51 5.25 12.11
CA ASP A 129 24.11 6.29 11.27
C ASP A 129 23.15 7.46 11.03
N VAL A 130 23.29 8.48 11.89
CA VAL A 130 22.45 9.69 11.87
C VAL A 130 22.50 10.44 10.54
N ARG A 131 23.64 10.43 9.83
CA ARG A 131 23.79 11.19 8.57
C ARG A 131 22.99 10.53 7.44
N VAL A 132 23.14 9.21 7.25
CA VAL A 132 22.41 8.43 6.23
C VAL A 132 20.91 8.49 6.54
N THR A 133 20.52 8.30 7.78
CA THR A 133 19.12 8.38 8.24
C THR A 133 18.51 9.73 7.91
N ARG A 134 19.23 10.83 8.09
CA ARG A 134 18.73 12.19 7.80
C ARG A 134 18.51 12.44 6.31
N ILE A 135 19.43 12.00 5.46
CA ILE A 135 19.29 12.15 3.99
C ILE A 135 18.12 11.32 3.48
N MET A 136 18.05 10.05 3.90
CA MET A 136 16.95 9.15 3.53
C MET A 136 15.59 9.67 3.99
N ALA A 137 15.47 10.11 5.24
CA ALA A 137 14.23 10.65 5.78
C ALA A 137 13.74 11.89 5.01
N ARG A 138 14.66 12.76 4.56
CA ARG A 138 14.28 13.95 3.78
C ARG A 138 13.79 13.56 2.38
N LEU A 139 14.48 12.63 1.72
CA LEU A 139 14.08 12.15 0.39
C LEU A 139 12.72 11.46 0.46
N LEU A 140 12.54 10.57 1.43
CA LEU A 140 11.29 9.84 1.63
C LEU A 140 10.13 10.79 1.97
N ALA A 141 10.34 11.81 2.81
CA ALA A 141 9.31 12.80 3.11
C ALA A 141 8.86 13.58 1.88
N TRP A 142 9.76 13.97 0.97
CA TRP A 142 9.35 14.60 -0.29
C TRP A 142 8.55 13.66 -1.20
N ILE A 143 8.97 12.40 -1.25
CA ILE A 143 8.29 11.35 -2.05
C ILE A 143 6.90 11.09 -1.44
N ASP A 144 6.79 11.01 -0.12
CA ASP A 144 5.53 10.75 0.57
C ASP A 144 4.53 11.91 0.40
N ILE A 145 4.98 13.17 0.54
CA ILE A 145 4.15 14.34 0.22
C ILE A 145 3.60 14.26 -1.21
N ALA A 146 4.41 13.83 -2.17
CA ALA A 146 3.93 13.67 -3.54
C ALA A 146 2.84 12.59 -3.66
N PHE A 147 2.97 11.45 -2.95
CA PHE A 147 1.93 10.42 -2.91
C PHE A 147 0.67 10.89 -2.20
N ILE A 148 0.77 11.58 -1.09
CA ILE A 148 -0.39 12.18 -0.39
C ILE A 148 -1.13 13.17 -1.30
N LEU A 149 -0.42 13.97 -2.09
CA LEU A 149 -1.05 14.86 -3.07
C LEU A 149 -1.79 14.08 -4.16
N VAL A 150 -1.21 12.97 -4.65
CA VAL A 150 -1.90 12.08 -5.62
C VAL A 150 -3.14 11.46 -4.99
N GLU A 151 -3.10 11.06 -3.71
CA GLU A 151 -4.26 10.56 -2.98
C GLU A 151 -5.37 11.62 -2.92
N ILE A 152 -5.04 12.86 -2.51
CA ILE A 152 -6.01 13.96 -2.43
C ILE A 152 -6.65 14.21 -3.80
N VAL A 153 -5.85 14.28 -4.86
CA VAL A 153 -6.36 14.46 -6.23
C VAL A 153 -7.26 13.30 -6.64
N SER A 154 -6.88 12.07 -6.33
CA SER A 154 -7.66 10.87 -6.66
C SER A 154 -9.00 10.85 -5.93
N ILE A 155 -9.03 11.27 -4.65
CA ILE A 155 -10.27 11.38 -3.88
C ILE A 155 -11.17 12.47 -4.45
N VAL A 156 -10.62 13.65 -4.70
CA VAL A 156 -11.39 14.75 -5.28
C VAL A 156 -11.96 14.34 -6.64
N ALA A 157 -11.18 13.66 -7.47
CA ALA A 157 -11.64 13.15 -8.75
C ALA A 157 -12.73 12.08 -8.59
N LEU A 158 -12.57 11.15 -7.65
CA LEU A 158 -13.56 10.13 -7.34
C LEU A 158 -14.90 10.74 -6.89
N LEU A 159 -14.84 11.78 -6.06
CA LEU A 159 -16.02 12.49 -5.58
C LEU A 159 -16.66 13.37 -6.65
N ALA A 160 -15.84 14.03 -7.49
CA ALA A 160 -16.33 14.96 -8.52
C ALA A 160 -16.93 14.24 -9.74
N PHE A 161 -16.38 13.09 -10.12
CA PHE A 161 -16.82 12.33 -11.29
C PHE A 161 -17.83 11.21 -10.96
N GLY A 162 -18.21 11.05 -9.69
CA GLY A 162 -19.27 10.14 -9.27
C GLY A 162 -20.62 10.53 -9.88
N LYS A 163 -21.26 9.61 -10.62
CA LYS A 163 -22.57 9.82 -11.27
C LYS A 163 -23.63 8.96 -10.58
N GLY A 164 -24.88 9.37 -10.65
CA GLY A 164 -26.02 8.57 -10.21
C GLY A 164 -26.06 8.31 -8.71
N SER A 165 -26.15 7.06 -8.27
CA SER A 165 -26.19 6.68 -6.85
C SER A 165 -24.87 6.98 -6.11
N ALA A 166 -23.78 7.22 -6.84
CA ALA A 166 -22.52 7.67 -6.26
C ALA A 166 -22.66 9.02 -5.53
N SER A 167 -23.50 9.93 -6.02
CA SER A 167 -23.74 11.21 -5.33
C SER A 167 -24.40 11.03 -3.96
N MET A 168 -25.32 10.08 -3.82
CA MET A 168 -25.94 9.75 -2.52
C MET A 168 -24.95 9.06 -1.57
N ALA A 169 -24.06 8.22 -2.08
CA ALA A 169 -23.02 7.62 -1.27
C ALA A 169 -22.02 8.67 -0.78
N VAL A 170 -21.67 9.64 -1.61
CA VAL A 170 -20.85 10.81 -1.24
C VAL A 170 -21.52 11.62 -0.14
N MET A 171 -22.81 11.92 -0.25
CA MET A 171 -23.55 12.63 0.82
C MET A 171 -23.52 11.86 2.15
N ARG A 172 -23.66 10.54 2.12
CA ARG A 172 -23.56 9.70 3.34
C ARG A 172 -22.17 9.73 3.96
N LEU A 173 -21.11 9.86 3.16
CA LEU A 173 -19.74 10.03 3.65
C LEU A 173 -19.54 11.39 4.32
N PHE A 174 -20.18 12.46 3.83
CA PHE A 174 -20.01 13.79 4.38
C PHE A 174 -20.91 14.10 5.57
N GLU A 175 -22.18 13.65 5.55
CA GLU A 175 -23.22 14.04 6.51
C GLU A 175 -23.92 12.84 7.17
N GLY A 176 -23.61 11.58 6.79
CA GLY A 176 -24.25 10.37 7.29
C GLY A 176 -23.49 9.69 8.42
N ASP A 177 -23.90 8.44 8.72
CA ASP A 177 -23.33 7.61 9.81
C ASP A 177 -21.84 7.34 9.67
N LEU A 178 -21.30 7.39 8.46
CA LEU A 178 -19.88 7.18 8.14
C LEU A 178 -19.05 8.47 8.18
N SER A 179 -19.69 9.63 8.39
CA SER A 179 -19.02 10.94 8.39
C SER A 179 -17.87 11.01 9.39
N THR A 180 -18.09 10.57 10.63
CA THR A 180 -17.05 10.58 11.66
C THR A 180 -15.85 9.72 11.28
N THR A 181 -16.08 8.52 10.74
CA THR A 181 -15.01 7.61 10.30
C THR A 181 -14.25 8.20 9.10
N PHE A 182 -14.96 8.82 8.17
CA PHE A 182 -14.35 9.46 7.02
C PHE A 182 -13.49 10.66 7.42
N TRP A 183 -14.02 11.60 8.20
CA TRP A 183 -13.29 12.81 8.57
C TRP A 183 -12.17 12.55 9.57
N ALA A 184 -12.45 11.81 10.65
CA ALA A 184 -11.46 11.55 11.70
C ALA A 184 -10.47 10.44 11.30
N GLY A 185 -10.95 9.32 10.73
CA GLY A 185 -10.10 8.21 10.37
C GLY A 185 -9.31 8.49 9.09
N PHE A 186 -10.00 8.77 8.00
CA PHE A 186 -9.37 8.88 6.70
C PHE A 186 -8.72 10.25 6.47
N VAL A 187 -9.47 11.36 6.63
CA VAL A 187 -8.95 12.69 6.33
C VAL A 187 -7.96 13.17 7.38
N ALA A 188 -8.31 13.09 8.68
CA ALA A 188 -7.43 13.59 9.72
C ALA A 188 -6.23 12.66 9.94
N CYS A 189 -6.46 11.38 10.26
CA CYS A 189 -5.38 10.44 10.58
C CYS A 189 -4.62 9.96 9.36
N GLY A 190 -5.29 9.75 8.21
CA GLY A 190 -4.66 9.22 7.00
C GLY A 190 -3.94 10.26 6.15
N LEU A 191 -4.41 11.50 6.12
CA LEU A 191 -3.86 12.54 5.24
C LEU A 191 -3.30 13.75 6.00
N ALA A 192 -4.09 14.38 6.88
CA ALA A 192 -3.72 15.66 7.47
C ALA A 192 -2.57 15.52 8.48
N ILE A 193 -2.59 14.53 9.36
CA ILE A 193 -1.54 14.31 10.36
C ILE A 193 -0.21 13.93 9.71
N PRO A 194 -0.11 12.96 8.77
CA PRO A 194 1.14 12.65 8.09
C PRO A 194 1.71 13.85 7.35
N LEU A 195 0.88 14.54 6.55
CA LEU A 195 1.29 15.72 5.79
C LEU A 195 1.83 16.84 6.72
N ALA A 196 1.13 17.12 7.82
CA ALA A 196 1.57 18.12 8.80
C ALA A 196 2.88 17.71 9.48
N ALA A 197 3.01 16.44 9.88
CA ALA A 197 4.23 15.92 10.51
C ALA A 197 5.44 16.03 9.58
N GLU A 198 5.29 15.70 8.31
CA GLU A 198 6.34 15.81 7.31
C GLU A 198 6.70 17.26 6.99
N ALA A 199 5.70 18.13 6.80
CA ALA A 199 5.91 19.55 6.57
C ALA A 199 6.67 20.19 7.75
N VAL A 200 6.28 19.90 8.99
CA VAL A 200 6.99 20.36 10.19
C VAL A 200 8.40 19.78 10.28
N SER A 201 8.58 18.50 9.97
CA SER A 201 9.89 17.85 9.94
C SER A 201 10.82 18.51 8.92
N LEU A 202 10.33 18.85 7.74
CA LEU A 202 11.11 19.53 6.71
C LEU A 202 11.40 20.99 7.07
N ALA A 203 10.45 21.70 7.69
CA ALA A 203 10.62 23.09 8.14
C ALA A 203 11.65 23.21 9.27
N ARG A 204 11.54 22.38 10.32
CA ARG A 204 12.48 22.41 11.46
C ARG A 204 13.94 22.13 11.08
N LYS A 205 14.17 21.31 10.05
CA LYS A 205 15.55 21.00 9.59
C LYS A 205 16.20 22.11 8.79
N ARG A 206 15.50 23.19 8.46
CA ARG A 206 16.08 24.40 7.88
C ARG A 206 16.77 25.28 8.93
N GLU A 207 16.44 25.13 10.22
CA GLU A 207 16.90 26.00 11.31
C GLU A 207 18.05 25.43 12.15
N ILE A 208 18.60 24.25 11.82
CA ILE A 208 19.79 23.74 12.51
C ILE A 208 21.02 24.05 11.63
N PRO A 209 21.68 25.18 11.86
CA PRO A 209 23.02 25.37 11.35
C PRO A 209 23.95 24.42 12.14
N PHE A 210 24.75 23.67 11.41
CA PHE A 210 25.91 22.84 11.74
C PHE A 210 26.27 22.64 13.21
#